data_e526fe8151cb9b67a790a9efcd0c4ad0
#
_entry.id   e526fe8151cb9b67a790a9efcd0c4ad0
#
_cell.length_a   1.000
_cell.length_b   1.000
_cell.length_c   1.000
_cell.angle_alpha   90.00
_cell.angle_beta   90.00
_cell.angle_gamma   90.00
#
_symmetry.space_group_name_H-M   'P 1'
#
loop_
_entity.id
_entity.type
_entity.pdbx_description
1 polymer ?
#
loop_
_entity_poly.entity_id
_entity_poly.type
_entity_poly.pdbx_seq_one_letter_code
_entity_poly.pdbx_strand_id
1 'polypeptide(L)'
;MSLLNALGTRCRIADPQHLAIFRGMLTVALFTLLGKLMSAAKEMVVAYRYGLAAEVDAYQFVYNLVSWPLGIWASVLTAVLVPLVARMRVSDPHAIPRFRAELTGFTLMLGVALALLGGMGIGIMLLTGRSGLPAHSAQLAATALPGMLLMLPLGLLVALLSAWLLAAQRHVNTLLECVPTLFIAAAVLTFAGGGIGPLVWGTVAGCAVHLLTLLAPVTARHELVAPVFTRTSAHWQWFWQGFGIMLAGQALMSFTVIIDQFHAVGLGTGALAMLGYANRVLSLILGLAAIAVSRATLPVFSQAGADATGDVYRVAASWARLMFAGGIVVMLLSYLIAPWAIRVLFERGQFDAADTARVSEVLRYGLPQLPFYFSAMVLVSYALSQRRHGLIFWSGVIGCGGKVIGNLLLVPRLGVNGIALAAMVVYGLNASFFWLVLRRRSSPRRPAPCV
;
A
#
# COMPACT_ATOMS: atom_id res chain seq x y z
N MET A 1 1.61 -19.67 40.26
CA MET A 1 0.61 -20.64 39.76
C MET A 1 -0.82 -20.11 39.57
N SER A 2 -1.22 -18.98 40.18
CA SER A 2 -2.60 -18.45 40.11
C SER A 2 -2.94 -17.69 38.81
N LEU A 3 -1.99 -17.00 38.18
CA LEU A 3 -2.21 -16.24 36.95
C LEU A 3 -2.35 -17.12 35.68
N LEU A 4 -1.64 -18.24 35.61
CA LEU A 4 -1.75 -19.21 34.50
C LEU A 4 -3.07 -19.98 34.53
N ASN A 5 -3.60 -20.27 35.74
CA ASN A 5 -4.90 -20.92 35.91
C ASN A 5 -6.07 -19.95 35.60
N ALA A 6 -5.93 -18.64 35.89
CA ALA A 6 -6.92 -17.64 35.56
C ALA A 6 -7.03 -17.36 34.05
N LEU A 7 -5.90 -17.46 33.31
CA LEU A 7 -5.89 -17.39 31.85
C LEU A 7 -6.49 -18.66 31.20
N GLY A 8 -6.23 -19.84 31.80
CA GLY A 8 -6.78 -21.11 31.30
C GLY A 8 -8.29 -21.24 31.46
N THR A 9 -8.87 -20.66 32.53
CA THR A 9 -10.33 -20.69 32.75
C THR A 9 -11.09 -19.66 31.90
N ARG A 10 -10.50 -18.52 31.57
CA ARG A 10 -11.11 -17.55 30.63
C ARG A 10 -11.08 -18.01 29.17
N CYS A 11 -10.12 -18.84 28.77
CA CYS A 11 -10.10 -19.43 27.41
C CYS A 11 -11.15 -20.55 27.19
N ARG A 12 -11.78 -21.11 28.25
CA ARG A 12 -12.80 -22.16 28.10
C ARG A 12 -14.21 -21.65 27.77
N ILE A 13 -14.43 -20.35 27.77
CA ILE A 13 -15.75 -19.71 27.50
C ILE A 13 -15.75 -18.99 26.14
N ALA A 14 -14.70 -19.11 25.33
CA ALA A 14 -14.71 -18.53 23.99
C ALA A 14 -15.53 -19.41 23.04
N ASP A 15 -16.64 -18.87 22.56
CA ASP A 15 -17.46 -19.44 21.49
C ASP A 15 -16.52 -19.94 20.35
N PRO A 16 -16.72 -21.17 19.82
CA PRO A 16 -15.91 -21.72 18.72
C PRO A 16 -15.75 -20.75 17.53
N GLN A 17 -16.73 -19.89 17.29
CA GLN A 17 -16.68 -18.83 16.27
C GLN A 17 -15.64 -17.77 16.59
N HIS A 18 -15.52 -17.31 17.81
CA HIS A 18 -14.51 -16.34 18.24
C HIS A 18 -13.09 -16.90 18.15
N LEU A 19 -12.91 -18.18 18.45
CA LEU A 19 -11.62 -18.86 18.34
C LEU A 19 -11.19 -19.03 16.87
N ALA A 20 -12.11 -19.34 15.98
CA ALA A 20 -11.85 -19.43 14.54
C ALA A 20 -11.49 -18.09 13.93
N ILE A 21 -12.19 -17.01 14.31
CA ILE A 21 -11.87 -15.63 13.91
C ILE A 21 -10.48 -15.24 14.42
N PHE A 22 -10.16 -15.51 15.69
CA PHE A 22 -8.87 -15.18 16.28
C PHE A 22 -7.71 -15.92 15.58
N ARG A 23 -7.88 -17.22 15.30
CA ARG A 23 -6.87 -18.00 14.54
C ARG A 23 -6.67 -17.44 13.14
N GLY A 24 -7.76 -17.12 12.43
CA GLY A 24 -7.70 -16.48 11.11
C GLY A 24 -6.95 -15.15 11.14
N MET A 25 -7.25 -14.29 12.12
CA MET A 25 -6.57 -13.00 12.31
C MET A 25 -5.08 -13.18 12.62
N LEU A 26 -4.72 -14.14 13.47
CA LEU A 26 -3.33 -14.43 13.82
C LEU A 26 -2.55 -14.95 12.61
N THR A 27 -3.15 -15.84 11.82
CA THR A 27 -2.56 -16.39 10.60
C THR A 27 -2.30 -15.30 9.56
N VAL A 28 -3.28 -14.44 9.30
CA VAL A 28 -3.13 -13.30 8.37
C VAL A 28 -2.05 -12.34 8.87
N ALA A 29 -1.99 -12.05 10.17
CA ALA A 29 -0.98 -11.19 10.74
C ALA A 29 0.43 -11.76 10.60
N LEU A 30 0.60 -13.06 10.86
CA LEU A 30 1.87 -13.76 10.72
C LEU A 30 2.33 -13.76 9.25
N PHE A 31 1.43 -14.07 8.32
CA PHE A 31 1.76 -14.05 6.89
C PHE A 31 2.09 -12.64 6.39
N THR A 32 1.37 -11.62 6.85
CA THR A 32 1.68 -10.22 6.52
C THR A 32 3.07 -9.82 7.06
N LEU A 33 3.40 -10.23 8.28
CA LEU A 33 4.72 -9.99 8.86
C LEU A 33 5.82 -10.70 8.06
N LEU A 34 5.62 -11.97 7.72
CA LEU A 34 6.55 -12.74 6.90
C LEU A 34 6.76 -12.07 5.53
N GLY A 35 5.68 -11.64 4.87
CA GLY A 35 5.76 -10.91 3.60
C GLY A 35 6.57 -9.61 3.71
N LYS A 36 6.41 -8.86 4.80
CA LYS A 36 7.20 -7.65 5.07
C LYS A 36 8.68 -7.97 5.30
N LEU A 37 8.99 -9.04 6.03
CA LEU A 37 10.37 -9.50 6.25
C LEU A 37 11.02 -9.94 4.94
N MET A 38 10.31 -10.68 4.08
CA MET A 38 10.79 -11.06 2.76
C MET A 38 11.02 -9.85 1.86
N SER A 39 10.11 -8.86 1.90
CA SER A 39 10.30 -7.60 1.18
C SER A 39 11.53 -6.84 1.67
N ALA A 40 11.78 -6.79 2.97
CA ALA A 40 12.99 -6.20 3.53
C ALA A 40 14.24 -6.96 3.10
N ALA A 41 14.22 -8.29 3.14
CA ALA A 41 15.33 -9.12 2.68
C ALA A 41 15.66 -8.88 1.19
N LYS A 42 14.64 -8.73 0.32
CA LYS A 42 14.85 -8.35 -1.07
C LYS A 42 15.57 -7.00 -1.19
N GLU A 43 15.15 -5.98 -0.44
CA GLU A 43 15.82 -4.68 -0.47
C GLU A 43 17.27 -4.75 0.05
N MET A 44 17.54 -5.61 1.05
CA MET A 44 18.92 -5.86 1.51
C MET A 44 19.80 -6.47 0.40
N VAL A 45 19.26 -7.40 -0.37
CA VAL A 45 19.95 -8.02 -1.52
C VAL A 45 20.18 -7.00 -2.64
N VAL A 46 19.20 -6.15 -2.92
CA VAL A 46 19.34 -5.10 -3.94
C VAL A 46 20.39 -4.07 -3.48
N ALA A 47 20.34 -3.62 -2.23
CA ALA A 47 21.33 -2.71 -1.66
C ALA A 47 22.74 -3.31 -1.68
N TYR A 48 22.91 -4.59 -1.31
CA TYR A 48 24.17 -5.32 -1.36
C TYR A 48 24.80 -5.30 -2.76
N ARG A 49 23.98 -5.48 -3.80
CA ARG A 49 24.45 -5.63 -5.18
C ARG A 49 24.64 -4.31 -5.90
N TYR A 50 23.79 -3.33 -5.65
CA TYR A 50 23.72 -2.10 -6.45
C TYR A 50 23.97 -0.83 -5.63
N GLY A 51 23.84 -0.85 -4.29
CA GLY A 51 23.94 0.38 -3.50
C GLY A 51 22.94 1.44 -3.95
N LEU A 52 23.43 2.65 -4.22
CA LEU A 52 22.66 3.78 -4.77
C LEU A 52 22.91 3.99 -6.28
N ALA A 53 23.14 2.93 -7.02
CA ALA A 53 23.49 3.00 -8.45
C ALA A 53 22.30 3.43 -9.34
N ALA A 54 22.63 3.89 -10.55
CA ALA A 54 21.69 4.34 -11.57
C ALA A 54 20.68 3.27 -11.99
N GLU A 55 21.06 1.99 -11.90
CA GLU A 55 20.19 0.83 -12.17
C GLU A 55 19.00 0.76 -11.21
N VAL A 56 19.21 1.07 -9.94
CA VAL A 56 18.14 1.08 -8.92
C VAL A 56 17.18 2.23 -9.17
N ASP A 57 17.69 3.43 -9.49
CA ASP A 57 16.86 4.58 -9.82
C ASP A 57 16.00 4.31 -11.06
N ALA A 58 16.64 3.78 -12.14
CA ALA A 58 15.95 3.45 -13.37
C ALA A 58 14.88 2.37 -13.17
N TYR A 59 15.23 1.31 -12.43
CA TYR A 59 14.27 0.25 -12.07
C TYR A 59 13.11 0.79 -11.24
N GLN A 60 13.38 1.55 -10.16
CA GLN A 60 12.33 2.10 -9.30
C GLN A 60 11.43 3.08 -10.06
N PHE A 61 12.01 3.89 -10.95
CA PHE A 61 11.25 4.80 -11.79
C PHE A 61 10.22 4.07 -12.64
N VAL A 62 10.63 3.08 -13.41
CA VAL A 62 9.72 2.30 -14.26
C VAL A 62 8.76 1.47 -13.42
N TYR A 63 9.27 0.81 -12.35
CA TYR A 63 8.47 -0.01 -11.46
C TYR A 63 7.31 0.77 -10.81
N ASN A 64 7.58 1.95 -10.28
CA ASN A 64 6.54 2.76 -9.62
C ASN A 64 5.46 3.20 -10.62
N LEU A 65 5.83 3.61 -11.83
CA LEU A 65 4.87 3.99 -12.87
C LEU A 65 4.01 2.81 -13.33
N VAL A 66 4.63 1.63 -13.54
CA VAL A 66 3.93 0.41 -13.95
C VAL A 66 3.09 -0.19 -12.82
N SER A 67 3.58 -0.15 -11.59
CA SER A 67 2.87 -0.71 -10.43
C SER A 67 1.72 0.18 -9.93
N TRP A 68 1.72 1.47 -10.25
CA TRP A 68 0.69 2.41 -9.81
C TRP A 68 -0.73 2.00 -10.24
N PRO A 69 -1.03 1.72 -11.52
CA PRO A 69 -2.36 1.23 -11.90
C PRO A 69 -2.68 -0.15 -11.32
N LEU A 70 -1.67 -1.01 -11.07
CA LEU A 70 -1.88 -2.31 -10.43
C LEU A 70 -2.40 -2.16 -9.00
N GLY A 71 -1.80 -1.27 -8.22
CA GLY A 71 -2.21 -0.98 -6.84
C GLY A 71 -3.63 -0.41 -6.76
N ILE A 72 -3.98 0.50 -7.68
CA ILE A 72 -5.34 1.04 -7.78
C ILE A 72 -6.33 -0.07 -8.10
N TRP A 73 -6.05 -0.88 -9.13
CA TRP A 73 -6.92 -1.98 -9.54
C TRP A 73 -7.16 -2.98 -8.41
N ALA A 74 -6.11 -3.41 -7.73
CA ALA A 74 -6.20 -4.34 -6.60
C ALA A 74 -7.08 -3.78 -5.46
N SER A 75 -6.90 -2.51 -5.10
CA SER A 75 -7.67 -1.84 -4.05
C SER A 75 -9.14 -1.71 -4.41
N VAL A 76 -9.43 -1.30 -5.65
CA VAL A 76 -10.81 -1.13 -6.15
C VAL A 76 -11.51 -2.49 -6.25
N LEU A 77 -10.84 -3.52 -6.80
CA LEU A 77 -11.41 -4.86 -6.84
C LEU A 77 -11.75 -5.39 -5.44
N THR A 78 -10.85 -5.24 -4.49
CA THR A 78 -11.11 -5.68 -3.11
C THR A 78 -12.34 -4.98 -2.53
N ALA A 79 -12.47 -3.67 -2.74
CA ALA A 79 -13.57 -2.88 -2.18
C ALA A 79 -14.92 -3.13 -2.88
N VAL A 80 -14.93 -3.41 -4.18
CA VAL A 80 -16.15 -3.53 -4.98
C VAL A 80 -16.54 -4.98 -5.23
N LEU A 81 -15.59 -5.84 -5.61
CA LEU A 81 -15.86 -7.22 -5.99
C LEU A 81 -16.25 -8.09 -4.80
N VAL A 82 -15.60 -7.94 -3.64
CA VAL A 82 -15.88 -8.77 -2.47
C VAL A 82 -17.34 -8.65 -2.01
N PRO A 83 -17.90 -7.44 -1.77
CA PRO A 83 -19.30 -7.30 -1.41
C PRO A 83 -20.26 -7.65 -2.55
N LEU A 84 -19.88 -7.41 -3.82
CA LEU A 84 -20.68 -7.80 -4.98
C LEU A 84 -20.85 -9.32 -5.06
N VAL A 85 -19.76 -10.08 -4.94
CA VAL A 85 -19.79 -11.55 -4.96
C VAL A 85 -20.58 -12.10 -3.77
N ALA A 86 -20.46 -11.50 -2.59
CA ALA A 86 -21.25 -11.90 -1.43
C ALA A 86 -22.76 -11.74 -1.69
N ARG A 87 -23.17 -10.65 -2.36
CA ARG A 87 -24.54 -10.42 -2.77
C ARG A 87 -24.98 -11.42 -3.85
N MET A 88 -24.17 -11.63 -4.89
CA MET A 88 -24.49 -12.57 -5.98
C MET A 88 -24.68 -14.00 -5.47
N ARG A 89 -23.93 -14.44 -4.47
CA ARG A 89 -24.10 -15.76 -3.85
C ARG A 89 -25.49 -15.98 -3.28
N VAL A 90 -26.16 -14.92 -2.83
CA VAL A 90 -27.51 -14.98 -2.26
C VAL A 90 -28.58 -14.78 -3.34
N SER A 91 -28.38 -13.84 -4.27
CA SER A 91 -29.39 -13.45 -5.25
C SER A 91 -29.35 -14.24 -6.56
N ASP A 92 -28.15 -14.57 -7.07
CA ASP A 92 -27.97 -15.23 -8.37
C ASP A 92 -26.62 -15.99 -8.44
N PRO A 93 -26.49 -17.15 -7.78
CA PRO A 93 -25.25 -17.93 -7.78
C PRO A 93 -24.82 -18.40 -9.17
N HIS A 94 -25.76 -18.64 -10.06
CA HIS A 94 -25.51 -19.15 -11.42
C HIS A 94 -24.87 -18.12 -12.35
N ALA A 95 -25.01 -16.84 -12.06
CA ALA A 95 -24.37 -15.77 -12.83
C ALA A 95 -22.87 -15.57 -12.49
N ILE A 96 -22.38 -16.11 -11.34
CA ILE A 96 -21.00 -15.90 -10.90
C ILE A 96 -19.95 -16.39 -11.92
N PRO A 97 -20.04 -17.59 -12.51
CA PRO A 97 -19.04 -18.07 -13.48
C PRO A 97 -18.98 -17.18 -14.71
N ARG A 98 -20.15 -16.75 -15.24
CA ARG A 98 -20.22 -15.86 -16.38
C ARG A 98 -19.61 -14.49 -16.08
N PHE A 99 -19.99 -13.88 -14.97
CA PHE A 99 -19.43 -12.59 -14.56
C PHE A 99 -17.93 -12.67 -14.34
N ARG A 100 -17.42 -13.79 -13.75
CA ARG A 100 -15.99 -14.06 -13.60
C ARG A 100 -15.28 -14.11 -14.95
N ALA A 101 -15.83 -14.83 -15.94
CA ALA A 101 -15.27 -14.92 -17.28
C ALA A 101 -15.19 -13.56 -17.98
N GLU A 102 -16.27 -12.76 -17.92
CA GLU A 102 -16.33 -11.43 -18.48
C GLU A 102 -15.36 -10.46 -17.79
N LEU A 103 -15.26 -10.50 -16.45
CA LEU A 103 -14.34 -9.66 -15.68
C LEU A 103 -12.88 -10.05 -15.93
N THR A 104 -12.60 -11.34 -16.15
CA THR A 104 -11.23 -11.80 -16.53
C THR A 104 -10.86 -11.30 -17.92
N GLY A 105 -11.75 -11.38 -18.90
CA GLY A 105 -11.53 -10.84 -20.24
C GLY A 105 -11.32 -9.33 -20.20
N PHE A 106 -12.16 -8.60 -19.45
CA PHE A 106 -12.02 -7.16 -19.26
C PHE A 106 -10.67 -6.79 -18.62
N THR A 107 -10.26 -7.50 -17.56
CA THR A 107 -8.99 -7.26 -16.87
C THR A 107 -7.80 -7.50 -17.78
N LEU A 108 -7.85 -8.54 -18.61
CA LEU A 108 -6.79 -8.81 -19.59
C LEU A 108 -6.68 -7.71 -20.64
N MET A 109 -7.83 -7.30 -21.22
CA MET A 109 -7.88 -6.18 -22.16
C MET A 109 -7.35 -4.88 -21.56
N LEU A 110 -7.75 -4.58 -20.33
CA LEU A 110 -7.27 -3.40 -19.58
C LEU A 110 -5.75 -3.48 -19.39
N GLY A 111 -5.22 -4.66 -19.02
CA GLY A 111 -3.80 -4.88 -18.82
C GLY A 111 -2.99 -4.64 -20.09
N VAL A 112 -3.45 -5.17 -21.22
CA VAL A 112 -2.82 -4.96 -22.53
C VAL A 112 -2.92 -3.50 -22.96
N ALA A 113 -4.10 -2.89 -22.81
CA ALA A 113 -4.30 -1.47 -23.15
C ALA A 113 -3.38 -0.55 -22.33
N LEU A 114 -3.29 -0.78 -21.02
CA LEU A 114 -2.38 -0.03 -20.14
C LEU A 114 -0.90 -0.28 -20.48
N ALA A 115 -0.54 -1.51 -20.89
CA ALA A 115 0.83 -1.80 -21.33
C ALA A 115 1.19 -1.04 -22.61
N LEU A 116 0.29 -1.00 -23.58
CA LEU A 116 0.50 -0.29 -24.85
C LEU A 116 0.48 1.23 -24.65
N LEU A 117 -0.56 1.78 -24.05
CA LEU A 117 -0.72 3.23 -23.86
C LEU A 117 0.28 3.78 -22.83
N GLY A 118 0.44 3.08 -21.68
CA GLY A 118 1.40 3.46 -20.66
C GLY A 118 2.85 3.32 -21.15
N GLY A 119 3.15 2.25 -21.88
CA GLY A 119 4.44 2.03 -22.51
C GLY A 119 4.78 3.11 -23.52
N MET A 120 3.82 3.49 -24.37
CA MET A 120 3.99 4.60 -25.32
C MET A 120 4.23 5.93 -24.57
N GLY A 121 3.42 6.23 -23.54
CA GLY A 121 3.56 7.47 -22.76
C GLY A 121 4.90 7.56 -22.03
N ILE A 122 5.29 6.49 -21.32
CA ILE A 122 6.58 6.43 -20.61
C ILE A 122 7.74 6.46 -21.63
N GLY A 123 7.63 5.73 -22.74
CA GLY A 123 8.64 5.73 -23.81
C GLY A 123 8.86 7.12 -24.40
N ILE A 124 7.80 7.84 -24.76
CA ILE A 124 7.88 9.22 -25.25
C ILE A 124 8.54 10.12 -24.19
N MET A 125 8.16 9.99 -22.93
CA MET A 125 8.72 10.79 -21.83
C MET A 125 10.23 10.55 -21.65
N LEU A 126 10.70 9.31 -21.77
CA LEU A 126 12.11 8.95 -21.72
C LEU A 126 12.88 9.47 -22.94
N LEU A 127 12.32 9.28 -24.14
CA LEU A 127 12.96 9.72 -25.41
C LEU A 127 13.06 11.25 -25.52
N THR A 128 12.05 11.98 -25.00
CA THR A 128 12.03 13.45 -25.04
C THR A 128 12.82 14.11 -23.90
N GLY A 129 13.45 13.32 -23.01
CA GLY A 129 14.16 13.82 -21.84
C GLY A 129 13.27 14.46 -20.75
N ARG A 130 11.96 14.35 -20.89
CA ARG A 130 10.98 14.91 -19.90
C ARG A 130 10.84 14.09 -18.63
N SER A 131 11.52 12.96 -18.52
CA SER A 131 11.49 12.12 -17.31
C SER A 131 12.20 12.76 -16.11
N GLY A 132 13.10 13.72 -16.33
CA GLY A 132 13.96 14.31 -15.31
C GLY A 132 15.12 13.40 -14.86
N LEU A 133 15.18 12.15 -15.35
CA LEU A 133 16.29 11.24 -15.05
C LEU A 133 17.60 11.71 -15.69
N PRO A 134 18.75 11.51 -15.02
CA PRO A 134 20.06 11.61 -15.66
C PRO A 134 20.13 10.75 -16.91
N ALA A 135 20.90 11.16 -17.94
CA ALA A 135 20.93 10.50 -19.24
C ALA A 135 21.20 9.00 -19.17
N HIS A 136 22.14 8.58 -18.33
CA HIS A 136 22.46 7.16 -18.14
C HIS A 136 21.28 6.38 -17.50
N SER A 137 20.66 6.92 -16.44
CA SER A 137 19.48 6.30 -15.81
C SER A 137 18.28 6.26 -16.77
N ALA A 138 18.11 7.27 -17.63
CA ALA A 138 17.05 7.29 -18.64
C ALA A 138 17.24 6.19 -19.69
N GLN A 139 18.48 5.95 -20.15
CA GLN A 139 18.80 4.84 -21.05
C GLN A 139 18.50 3.49 -20.40
N LEU A 140 18.94 3.29 -19.16
CA LEU A 140 18.63 2.07 -18.40
C LEU A 140 17.11 1.88 -18.20
N ALA A 141 16.38 2.95 -17.92
CA ALA A 141 14.92 2.91 -17.81
C ALA A 141 14.25 2.52 -19.14
N ALA A 142 14.75 3.04 -20.27
CA ALA A 142 14.26 2.68 -21.60
C ALA A 142 14.49 1.20 -21.91
N THR A 143 15.64 0.63 -21.53
CA THR A 143 15.92 -0.82 -21.70
C THR A 143 15.07 -1.70 -20.77
N ALA A 144 14.72 -1.21 -19.58
CA ALA A 144 13.89 -1.92 -18.63
C ALA A 144 12.39 -1.93 -19.01
N LEU A 145 11.94 -0.87 -19.69
CA LEU A 145 10.53 -0.60 -19.95
C LEU A 145 9.80 -1.77 -20.64
N PRO A 146 10.28 -2.36 -21.75
CA PRO A 146 9.55 -3.43 -22.44
C PRO A 146 9.30 -4.65 -21.55
N GLY A 147 10.30 -5.06 -20.76
CA GLY A 147 10.15 -6.15 -19.81
C GLY A 147 9.14 -5.82 -18.72
N MET A 148 9.23 -4.62 -18.13
CA MET A 148 8.35 -4.20 -17.04
C MET A 148 6.89 -4.03 -17.47
N LEU A 149 6.61 -3.72 -18.76
CA LEU A 149 5.23 -3.62 -19.25
C LEU A 149 4.48 -4.94 -19.20
N LEU A 150 5.18 -6.10 -19.29
CA LEU A 150 4.56 -7.42 -19.11
C LEU A 150 3.95 -7.60 -17.71
N MET A 151 4.42 -6.83 -16.73
CA MET A 151 3.89 -6.83 -15.38
C MET A 151 2.44 -6.32 -15.33
N LEU A 152 2.00 -5.47 -16.28
CA LEU A 152 0.64 -4.93 -16.28
C LEU A 152 -0.43 -6.01 -16.47
N PRO A 153 -0.47 -6.78 -17.58
CA PRO A 153 -1.48 -7.82 -17.71
C PRO A 153 -1.33 -8.92 -16.64
N LEU A 154 -0.11 -9.32 -16.30
CA LEU A 154 0.13 -10.33 -15.26
C LEU A 154 -0.34 -9.86 -13.88
N GLY A 155 0.05 -8.66 -13.47
CA GLY A 155 -0.27 -8.10 -12.16
C GLY A 155 -1.75 -7.77 -11.98
N LEU A 156 -2.44 -7.30 -13.03
CA LEU A 156 -3.88 -7.09 -12.98
C LEU A 156 -4.65 -8.41 -12.82
N LEU A 157 -4.19 -9.50 -13.48
CA LEU A 157 -4.77 -10.84 -13.29
C LEU A 157 -4.47 -11.37 -11.89
N VAL A 158 -3.26 -11.16 -11.36
CA VAL A 158 -2.93 -11.49 -9.96
C VAL A 158 -3.88 -10.77 -9.01
N ALA A 159 -4.09 -9.46 -9.19
CA ALA A 159 -5.01 -8.67 -8.38
C ALA A 159 -6.45 -9.20 -8.46
N LEU A 160 -6.90 -9.57 -9.66
CA LEU A 160 -8.24 -10.13 -9.87
C LEU A 160 -8.42 -11.47 -9.15
N LEU A 161 -7.48 -12.41 -9.32
CA LEU A 161 -7.53 -13.73 -8.67
C LEU A 161 -7.45 -13.58 -7.14
N SER A 162 -6.60 -12.68 -6.66
CA SER A 162 -6.50 -12.36 -5.23
C SER A 162 -7.82 -11.87 -4.66
N ALA A 163 -8.52 -10.97 -5.36
CA ALA A 163 -9.83 -10.47 -4.96
C ALA A 163 -10.91 -11.57 -4.96
N TRP A 164 -10.88 -12.48 -5.95
CA TRP A 164 -11.78 -13.65 -5.98
C TRP A 164 -11.51 -14.63 -4.83
N LEU A 165 -10.25 -14.92 -4.52
CA LEU A 165 -9.87 -15.76 -3.38
C LEU A 165 -10.30 -15.13 -2.05
N LEU A 166 -10.13 -13.81 -1.91
CA LEU A 166 -10.57 -13.07 -0.74
C LEU A 166 -12.11 -13.10 -0.60
N ALA A 167 -12.84 -12.91 -1.70
CA ALA A 167 -14.30 -13.06 -1.72
C ALA A 167 -14.75 -14.46 -1.36
N ALA A 168 -13.92 -15.47 -1.62
CA ALA A 168 -14.12 -16.86 -1.18
C ALA A 168 -13.64 -17.13 0.26
N GLN A 169 -13.24 -16.08 1.02
CA GLN A 169 -12.67 -16.17 2.38
C GLN A 169 -11.40 -17.04 2.45
N ARG A 170 -10.62 -17.08 1.37
CA ARG A 170 -9.36 -17.84 1.28
C ARG A 170 -8.20 -16.85 1.41
N HIS A 171 -7.47 -16.93 2.50
CA HIS A 171 -6.36 -16.02 2.80
C HIS A 171 -4.99 -16.50 2.28
N VAL A 172 -4.95 -17.51 1.43
CA VAL A 172 -3.71 -18.09 0.86
C VAL A 172 -2.91 -17.03 0.10
N ASN A 173 -3.58 -16.08 -0.55
CA ASN A 173 -2.92 -15.00 -1.28
C ASN A 173 -1.96 -14.19 -0.40
N THR A 174 -2.29 -13.94 0.86
CA THR A 174 -1.44 -13.15 1.77
C THR A 174 -0.05 -13.77 1.97
N LEU A 175 0.05 -15.09 1.90
CA LEU A 175 1.34 -15.79 1.93
C LEU A 175 2.06 -15.70 0.57
N LEU A 176 1.31 -15.80 -0.53
CA LEU A 176 1.87 -15.83 -1.89
C LEU A 176 2.36 -14.44 -2.35
N GLU A 177 1.98 -13.36 -1.70
CA GLU A 177 2.48 -12.00 -1.97
C GLU A 177 4.01 -11.87 -1.83
N CYS A 178 4.66 -12.78 -1.10
CA CYS A 178 6.13 -12.80 -1.01
C CYS A 178 6.83 -13.41 -2.24
N VAL A 179 6.12 -14.15 -3.10
CA VAL A 179 6.71 -14.84 -4.25
C VAL A 179 7.48 -13.90 -5.19
N PRO A 180 6.92 -12.76 -5.65
CA PRO A 180 7.66 -11.85 -6.51
C PRO A 180 8.94 -11.32 -5.85
N THR A 181 8.91 -11.04 -4.56
CA THR A 181 10.07 -10.52 -3.83
C THR A 181 11.19 -11.54 -3.72
N LEU A 182 10.87 -12.82 -3.55
CA LEU A 182 11.83 -13.91 -3.53
C LEU A 182 12.51 -14.12 -4.90
N PHE A 183 11.73 -14.04 -5.99
CA PHE A 183 12.26 -14.16 -7.34
C PHE A 183 13.19 -13.01 -7.71
N ILE A 184 12.87 -11.76 -7.31
CA ILE A 184 13.79 -10.63 -7.51
C ILE A 184 15.08 -10.84 -6.74
N ALA A 185 15.02 -11.24 -5.46
CA ALA A 185 16.20 -11.49 -4.65
C ALA A 185 17.04 -12.63 -5.23
N ALA A 186 16.42 -13.73 -5.65
CA ALA A 186 17.11 -14.85 -6.28
C ALA A 186 17.77 -14.43 -7.60
N ALA A 187 17.08 -13.70 -8.48
CA ALA A 187 17.64 -13.22 -9.74
C ALA A 187 18.85 -12.30 -9.52
N VAL A 188 18.77 -11.37 -8.56
CA VAL A 188 19.87 -10.45 -8.23
C VAL A 188 21.09 -11.20 -7.66
N LEU A 189 20.89 -12.26 -6.89
CA LEU A 189 21.98 -13.06 -6.33
C LEU A 189 22.62 -14.00 -7.36
N THR A 190 21.82 -14.58 -8.25
CA THR A 190 22.30 -15.61 -9.20
C THR A 190 22.95 -15.02 -10.43
N PHE A 191 22.43 -13.90 -10.97
CA PHE A 191 22.93 -13.29 -12.19
C PHE A 191 24.00 -12.24 -11.89
N ALA A 192 25.24 -12.69 -11.73
CA ALA A 192 26.38 -11.84 -11.37
C ALA A 192 26.77 -10.79 -12.44
N GLY A 193 26.31 -10.94 -13.67
CA GLY A 193 26.67 -10.11 -14.84
C GLY A 193 26.16 -8.67 -14.82
N GLY A 194 25.41 -8.27 -13.79
CA GLY A 194 25.06 -6.87 -13.54
C GLY A 194 23.99 -6.29 -14.45
N GLY A 195 23.95 -4.99 -14.48
CA GLY A 195 22.95 -4.22 -15.19
C GLY A 195 21.57 -4.33 -14.57
N ILE A 196 20.59 -3.74 -15.24
CA ILE A 196 19.19 -3.68 -14.77
C ILE A 196 18.43 -5.00 -14.98
N GLY A 197 18.95 -5.91 -15.81
CA GLY A 197 18.28 -7.15 -16.23
C GLY A 197 17.76 -8.03 -15.09
N PRO A 198 18.57 -8.38 -14.07
CA PRO A 198 18.14 -9.20 -12.96
C PRO A 198 16.95 -8.60 -12.17
N LEU A 199 16.91 -7.28 -12.02
CA LEU A 199 15.80 -6.58 -11.38
C LEU A 199 14.50 -6.69 -12.20
N VAL A 200 14.59 -6.46 -13.51
CA VAL A 200 13.46 -6.49 -14.44
C VAL A 200 12.91 -7.91 -14.56
N TRP A 201 13.75 -8.86 -14.97
CA TRP A 201 13.29 -10.22 -15.23
C TRP A 201 12.97 -11.00 -13.96
N GLY A 202 13.64 -10.71 -12.85
CA GLY A 202 13.25 -11.22 -11.54
C GLY A 202 11.85 -10.77 -11.13
N THR A 203 11.50 -9.52 -11.43
CA THR A 203 10.15 -8.99 -11.16
C THR A 203 9.09 -9.65 -12.04
N VAL A 204 9.35 -9.75 -13.35
CA VAL A 204 8.41 -10.36 -14.30
C VAL A 204 8.21 -11.84 -14.02
N ALA A 205 9.30 -12.59 -13.83
CA ALA A 205 9.25 -14.01 -13.49
C ALA A 205 8.53 -14.24 -12.15
N GLY A 206 8.83 -13.43 -11.15
CA GLY A 206 8.16 -13.48 -9.86
C GLY A 206 6.66 -13.23 -9.97
N CYS A 207 6.24 -12.25 -10.78
CA CYS A 207 4.82 -11.96 -11.03
C CYS A 207 4.14 -13.12 -11.79
N ALA A 208 4.82 -13.72 -12.79
CA ALA A 208 4.32 -14.86 -13.53
C ALA A 208 4.14 -16.10 -12.63
N VAL A 209 5.14 -16.41 -11.79
CA VAL A 209 5.05 -17.52 -10.84
C VAL A 209 3.97 -17.25 -9.79
N HIS A 210 3.82 -16.01 -9.31
CA HIS A 210 2.73 -15.65 -8.41
C HIS A 210 1.36 -15.91 -9.06
N LEU A 211 1.18 -15.54 -10.34
CA LEU A 211 -0.03 -15.84 -11.08
C LEU A 211 -0.29 -17.35 -11.16
N LEU A 212 0.73 -18.15 -11.52
CA LEU A 212 0.62 -19.60 -11.60
C LEU A 212 0.26 -20.24 -10.25
N THR A 213 0.87 -19.76 -9.16
CA THR A 213 0.56 -20.27 -7.81
C THR A 213 -0.85 -19.91 -7.37
N LEU A 214 -1.41 -18.78 -7.81
CA LEU A 214 -2.82 -18.42 -7.55
C LEU A 214 -3.80 -19.21 -8.41
N LEU A 215 -3.39 -19.63 -9.61
CA LEU A 215 -4.22 -20.47 -10.46
C LEU A 215 -4.40 -21.88 -9.87
N ALA A 216 -3.41 -22.43 -9.17
CA ALA A 216 -3.48 -23.79 -8.61
C ALA A 216 -4.72 -24.03 -7.71
N PRO A 217 -5.08 -23.21 -6.71
CA PRO A 217 -6.27 -23.42 -5.89
C PRO A 217 -7.58 -23.15 -6.65
N VAL A 218 -7.54 -22.43 -7.78
CA VAL A 218 -8.70 -22.13 -8.63
C VAL A 218 -8.96 -23.31 -9.56
N THR A 219 -7.92 -23.88 -10.18
CA THR A 219 -8.02 -25.08 -11.04
C THR A 219 -8.43 -26.32 -10.28
N ALA A 220 -7.86 -26.54 -9.08
CA ALA A 220 -8.18 -27.69 -8.24
C ALA A 220 -9.68 -27.79 -7.85
N ARG A 221 -10.42 -26.69 -8.00
CA ARG A 221 -11.86 -26.63 -7.69
C ARG A 221 -12.75 -26.45 -8.92
N HIS A 222 -12.20 -26.60 -10.12
CA HIS A 222 -12.91 -26.37 -11.38
C HIS A 222 -13.56 -24.97 -11.49
N GLU A 223 -12.98 -23.98 -10.77
CA GLU A 223 -13.43 -22.59 -10.79
C GLU A 223 -12.76 -21.75 -11.89
N LEU A 224 -11.85 -22.33 -12.65
CA LEU A 224 -11.20 -21.67 -13.78
C LEU A 224 -12.20 -21.48 -14.92
N VAL A 225 -12.32 -20.25 -15.37
CA VAL A 225 -13.18 -19.90 -16.52
C VAL A 225 -12.32 -19.25 -17.60
N ALA A 226 -12.61 -19.58 -18.87
CA ALA A 226 -11.98 -18.93 -20.01
C ALA A 226 -12.38 -17.43 -20.03
N PRO A 227 -11.47 -16.52 -20.38
CA PRO A 227 -11.79 -15.09 -20.49
C PRO A 227 -12.80 -14.88 -21.64
N VAL A 228 -13.83 -14.11 -21.35
CA VAL A 228 -14.87 -13.73 -22.31
C VAL A 228 -14.85 -12.21 -22.48
N PHE A 229 -14.80 -11.73 -23.72
CA PHE A 229 -14.65 -10.32 -24.04
C PHE A 229 -15.98 -9.58 -24.27
N THR A 230 -17.06 -10.11 -23.71
CA THR A 230 -18.39 -9.47 -23.72
C THR A 230 -18.70 -8.87 -22.36
N ARG A 231 -19.72 -8.00 -22.28
CA ARG A 231 -20.20 -7.37 -21.04
C ARG A 231 -21.72 -7.48 -20.98
N THR A 232 -22.23 -8.70 -21.01
CA THR A 232 -23.66 -9.00 -21.09
C THR A 232 -24.30 -9.27 -19.73
N SER A 233 -23.52 -9.52 -18.69
CA SER A 233 -24.03 -9.72 -17.33
C SER A 233 -24.66 -8.45 -16.76
N ALA A 234 -25.85 -8.55 -16.17
CA ALA A 234 -26.53 -7.44 -15.48
C ALA A 234 -25.73 -6.87 -14.30
N HIS A 235 -24.78 -7.64 -13.77
CA HIS A 235 -23.98 -7.27 -12.60
C HIS A 235 -22.92 -6.19 -12.87
N TRP A 236 -22.64 -5.88 -14.15
CA TRP A 236 -21.74 -4.78 -14.52
C TRP A 236 -22.23 -3.43 -14.02
N GLN A 237 -23.55 -3.19 -14.01
CA GLN A 237 -24.10 -1.94 -13.49
C GLN A 237 -23.72 -1.72 -12.01
N TRP A 238 -23.85 -2.76 -11.19
CA TRP A 238 -23.45 -2.71 -9.77
C TRP A 238 -21.95 -2.53 -9.60
N PHE A 239 -21.16 -3.19 -10.44
CA PHE A 239 -19.71 -3.05 -10.42
C PHE A 239 -19.28 -1.60 -10.67
N TRP A 240 -19.83 -0.96 -11.72
CA TRP A 240 -19.46 0.41 -12.08
C TRP A 240 -19.97 1.46 -11.08
N GLN A 241 -21.09 1.25 -10.43
CA GLN A 241 -21.60 2.18 -9.42
C GLN A 241 -20.63 2.34 -8.22
N GLY A 242 -19.99 1.25 -7.79
CA GLY A 242 -18.96 1.32 -6.74
C GLY A 242 -17.58 1.74 -7.22
N PHE A 243 -17.27 1.40 -8.48
CA PHE A 243 -15.94 1.52 -9.07
C PHE A 243 -15.45 2.97 -9.16
N GLY A 244 -16.26 3.89 -9.69
CA GLY A 244 -15.82 5.26 -10.00
C GLY A 244 -15.37 6.05 -8.75
N ILE A 245 -16.12 5.99 -7.67
CA ILE A 245 -15.81 6.70 -6.42
C ILE A 245 -14.55 6.11 -5.77
N MET A 246 -14.43 4.78 -5.75
CA MET A 246 -13.26 4.10 -5.19
C MET A 246 -12.01 4.35 -6.03
N LEU A 247 -12.15 4.34 -7.37
CA LEU A 247 -11.06 4.64 -8.29
C LEU A 247 -10.49 6.04 -8.04
N ALA A 248 -11.35 7.06 -7.98
CA ALA A 248 -10.91 8.44 -7.76
C ALA A 248 -10.20 8.61 -6.42
N GLY A 249 -10.77 8.07 -5.33
CA GLY A 249 -10.16 8.14 -4.01
C GLY A 249 -8.80 7.44 -3.94
N GLN A 250 -8.72 6.23 -4.49
CA GLN A 250 -7.49 5.44 -4.47
C GLN A 250 -6.40 6.04 -5.38
N ALA A 251 -6.78 6.54 -6.56
CA ALA A 251 -5.86 7.20 -7.47
C ALA A 251 -5.23 8.44 -6.82
N LEU A 252 -6.04 9.31 -6.17
CA LEU A 252 -5.54 10.49 -5.47
C LEU A 252 -4.57 10.13 -4.33
N MET A 253 -4.91 9.13 -3.51
CA MET A 253 -4.05 8.71 -2.40
C MET A 253 -2.72 8.14 -2.89
N SER A 254 -2.73 7.32 -3.94
CA SER A 254 -1.52 6.69 -4.48
C SER A 254 -0.70 7.63 -5.37
N PHE A 255 -1.28 8.70 -5.90
CA PHE A 255 -0.60 9.66 -6.77
C PHE A 255 0.52 10.43 -6.04
N THR A 256 0.46 10.54 -4.71
CA THR A 256 1.51 11.14 -3.89
C THR A 256 2.88 10.49 -4.10
N VAL A 257 2.93 9.18 -4.33
CA VAL A 257 4.18 8.44 -4.63
C VAL A 257 4.76 8.89 -5.97
N ILE A 258 3.91 9.10 -6.97
CA ILE A 258 4.32 9.57 -8.29
C ILE A 258 4.86 11.00 -8.21
N ILE A 259 4.22 11.88 -7.43
CA ILE A 259 4.69 13.24 -7.18
C ILE A 259 6.10 13.22 -6.58
N ASP A 260 6.34 12.38 -5.57
CA ASP A 260 7.66 12.23 -4.94
C ASP A 260 8.73 11.76 -5.92
N GLN A 261 8.37 10.78 -6.74
CA GLN A 261 9.29 10.24 -7.75
C GLN A 261 9.76 11.31 -8.73
N PHE A 262 8.85 12.12 -9.29
CA PHE A 262 9.23 13.18 -10.23
C PHE A 262 10.08 14.28 -9.60
N HIS A 263 9.90 14.55 -8.31
CA HIS A 263 10.81 15.47 -7.60
C HIS A 263 12.16 14.81 -7.29
N ALA A 264 12.18 13.53 -6.94
CA ALA A 264 13.40 12.82 -6.59
C ALA A 264 14.34 12.63 -7.79
N VAL A 265 13.81 12.28 -8.96
CA VAL A 265 14.65 12.06 -10.16
C VAL A 265 15.38 13.30 -10.62
N GLY A 266 14.83 14.49 -10.39
CA GLY A 266 15.47 15.78 -10.69
C GLY A 266 16.64 16.14 -9.76
N LEU A 267 16.87 15.38 -8.69
CA LEU A 267 17.93 15.63 -7.71
C LEU A 267 19.23 14.85 -7.98
N GLY A 268 19.26 14.07 -9.05
CA GLY A 268 20.44 13.33 -9.47
C GLY A 268 20.42 11.84 -9.18
N THR A 269 21.50 11.15 -9.56
CA THR A 269 21.64 9.70 -9.41
C THR A 269 21.66 9.29 -7.93
N GLY A 270 20.93 8.20 -7.60
CA GLY A 270 20.79 7.66 -6.25
C GLY A 270 19.68 8.31 -5.43
N ALA A 271 19.10 9.43 -5.88
CA ALA A 271 18.08 10.15 -5.11
C ALA A 271 16.80 9.33 -4.91
N LEU A 272 16.33 8.65 -5.96
CA LEU A 272 15.16 7.80 -5.89
C LEU A 272 15.44 6.53 -5.08
N ALA A 273 16.64 5.95 -5.21
CA ALA A 273 17.09 4.82 -4.41
C ALA A 273 17.16 5.15 -2.92
N MET A 274 17.77 6.30 -2.55
CA MET A 274 17.81 6.79 -1.15
C MET A 274 16.42 6.91 -0.55
N LEU A 275 15.50 7.55 -1.27
CA LEU A 275 14.11 7.70 -0.85
C LEU A 275 13.43 6.33 -0.71
N GLY A 276 13.69 5.41 -1.64
CA GLY A 276 13.17 4.05 -1.64
C GLY A 276 13.59 3.27 -0.39
N TYR A 277 14.89 3.21 -0.07
CA TYR A 277 15.40 2.51 1.12
C TYR A 277 14.89 3.13 2.42
N ALA A 278 14.91 4.47 2.53
CA ALA A 278 14.36 5.15 3.71
C ALA A 278 12.87 4.85 3.91
N ASN A 279 12.08 4.89 2.83
CA ASN A 279 10.64 4.58 2.87
C ASN A 279 10.35 3.11 3.20
N ARG A 280 11.24 2.17 2.87
CA ARG A 280 11.09 0.75 3.28
C ARG A 280 11.18 0.60 4.79
N VAL A 281 12.18 1.20 5.42
CA VAL A 281 12.30 1.17 6.88
C VAL A 281 11.11 1.87 7.54
N LEU A 282 10.74 3.03 7.03
CA LEU A 282 9.59 3.79 7.52
C LEU A 282 8.27 2.99 7.39
N SER A 283 8.07 2.28 6.27
CA SER A 283 6.88 1.47 6.04
C SER A 283 6.74 0.28 6.98
N LEU A 284 7.84 -0.24 7.52
CA LEU A 284 7.80 -1.27 8.58
C LEU A 284 7.22 -0.68 9.87
N ILE A 285 7.69 0.50 10.28
CA ILE A 285 7.21 1.21 11.47
C ILE A 285 5.72 1.56 11.32
N LEU A 286 5.36 2.19 10.20
CA LEU A 286 3.98 2.57 9.89
C LEU A 286 3.05 1.35 9.83
N GLY A 287 3.50 0.26 9.22
CA GLY A 287 2.71 -0.97 9.09
C GLY A 287 2.44 -1.68 10.42
N LEU A 288 3.43 -1.73 11.32
CA LEU A 288 3.23 -2.28 12.66
C LEU A 288 2.24 -1.44 13.47
N ALA A 289 2.36 -0.12 13.40
CA ALA A 289 1.44 0.81 14.04
C ALA A 289 0.02 0.67 13.48
N ALA A 290 -0.13 0.55 12.16
CA ALA A 290 -1.42 0.35 11.51
C ALA A 290 -2.15 -0.89 12.04
N ILE A 291 -1.45 -2.01 12.16
CA ILE A 291 -2.01 -3.25 12.71
C ILE A 291 -2.42 -3.06 14.18
N ALA A 292 -1.56 -2.44 15.00
CA ALA A 292 -1.84 -2.23 16.42
C ALA A 292 -3.06 -1.32 16.63
N VAL A 293 -3.10 -0.17 15.95
CA VAL A 293 -4.20 0.80 16.07
C VAL A 293 -5.52 0.21 15.56
N SER A 294 -5.54 -0.39 14.37
CA SER A 294 -6.76 -0.95 13.79
C SER A 294 -7.39 -2.02 14.68
N ARG A 295 -6.56 -2.88 15.29
CA ARG A 295 -7.04 -3.94 16.18
C ARG A 295 -7.57 -3.41 17.52
N ALA A 296 -6.96 -2.35 18.05
CA ALA A 296 -7.37 -1.76 19.31
C ALA A 296 -8.64 -0.90 19.16
N THR A 297 -8.81 -0.18 18.05
CA THR A 297 -9.85 0.82 17.90
C THR A 297 -11.13 0.29 17.24
N LEU A 298 -11.03 -0.67 16.33
CA LEU A 298 -12.17 -1.15 15.55
C LEU A 298 -13.28 -1.77 16.43
N PRO A 299 -13.00 -2.64 17.43
CA PRO A 299 -14.02 -3.20 18.30
C PRO A 299 -14.70 -2.14 19.16
N VAL A 300 -13.90 -1.18 19.68
CA VAL A 300 -14.40 -0.11 20.55
C VAL A 300 -15.37 0.80 19.78
N PHE A 301 -15.03 1.18 18.57
CA PHE A 301 -15.87 2.08 17.77
C PHE A 301 -17.10 1.37 17.16
N SER A 302 -17.02 0.07 16.89
CA SER A 302 -18.17 -0.69 16.38
C SER A 302 -19.21 -0.94 17.47
N GLN A 303 -18.79 -1.19 18.70
CA GLN A 303 -19.70 -1.36 19.84
C GLN A 303 -20.30 -0.01 20.29
N ALA A 304 -19.50 1.03 20.36
CA ALA A 304 -19.97 2.38 20.74
C ALA A 304 -20.87 3.03 19.68
N GLY A 305 -20.86 2.58 18.44
CA GLY A 305 -21.78 3.01 17.37
C GLY A 305 -23.22 2.52 17.57
N ALA A 306 -23.45 1.52 18.42
CA ALA A 306 -24.77 1.03 18.81
C ALA A 306 -25.43 1.90 19.90
N ASP A 307 -24.62 2.56 20.73
CA ASP A 307 -25.12 3.45 21.80
C ASP A 307 -25.05 4.90 21.31
N ALA A 308 -26.20 5.51 21.06
CA ALA A 308 -26.38 6.84 20.46
C ALA A 308 -25.93 8.04 21.34
N THR A 309 -24.93 7.86 22.18
CA THR A 309 -24.47 8.90 23.13
C THR A 309 -23.20 9.61 22.58
N GLY A 310 -23.18 10.94 22.70
CA GLY A 310 -22.10 11.82 22.19
C GLY A 310 -20.69 11.60 22.74
N ASP A 311 -20.47 10.52 23.47
CA ASP A 311 -19.19 10.16 24.09
C ASP A 311 -18.18 9.48 23.13
N VAL A 312 -18.64 8.90 22.04
CA VAL A 312 -17.76 8.15 21.11
C VAL A 312 -16.69 9.05 20.49
N TYR A 313 -17.04 10.30 20.17
CA TYR A 313 -16.05 11.26 19.67
C TYR A 313 -14.99 11.60 20.73
N ARG A 314 -15.39 11.79 21.99
CA ARG A 314 -14.44 12.07 23.08
C ARG A 314 -13.46 10.92 23.27
N VAL A 315 -13.93 9.68 23.19
CA VAL A 315 -13.08 8.49 23.23
C VAL A 315 -12.12 8.48 22.04
N ALA A 316 -12.62 8.68 20.82
CA ALA A 316 -11.77 8.74 19.62
C ALA A 316 -10.72 9.86 19.71
N ALA A 317 -11.11 11.05 20.20
CA ALA A 317 -10.21 12.19 20.38
C ALA A 317 -9.15 11.94 21.47
N SER A 318 -9.51 11.25 22.56
CA SER A 318 -8.56 10.88 23.60
C SER A 318 -7.53 9.87 23.11
N TRP A 319 -7.98 8.85 22.39
CA TRP A 319 -7.09 7.88 21.75
C TRP A 319 -6.22 8.49 20.66
N ALA A 320 -6.76 9.43 19.85
CA ALA A 320 -5.97 10.14 18.86
C ALA A 320 -4.83 10.96 19.49
N ARG A 321 -5.08 11.62 20.64
CA ARG A 321 -4.04 12.32 21.41
C ARG A 321 -3.01 11.37 22.01
N LEU A 322 -3.47 10.24 22.59
CA LEU A 322 -2.57 9.22 23.11
C LEU A 322 -1.68 8.64 22.03
N MET A 323 -2.25 8.35 20.85
CA MET A 323 -1.51 7.85 19.69
C MET A 323 -0.56 8.91 19.11
N PHE A 324 -0.92 10.18 19.16
CA PHE A 324 0.00 11.28 18.82
C PHE A 324 1.22 11.31 19.74
N ALA A 325 0.98 11.23 21.06
CA ALA A 325 2.07 11.18 22.06
C ALA A 325 2.93 9.92 21.90
N GLY A 326 2.31 8.76 21.71
CA GLY A 326 3.02 7.51 21.40
C GLY A 326 3.84 7.62 20.10
N GLY A 327 3.29 8.29 19.09
CA GLY A 327 3.99 8.59 17.85
C GLY A 327 5.23 9.45 18.04
N ILE A 328 5.21 10.42 18.97
CA ILE A 328 6.39 11.21 19.33
C ILE A 328 7.46 10.30 19.96
N VAL A 329 7.08 9.42 20.87
CA VAL A 329 8.04 8.49 21.50
C VAL A 329 8.67 7.58 20.44
N VAL A 330 7.87 6.98 19.56
CA VAL A 330 8.37 6.13 18.46
C VAL A 330 9.25 6.94 17.51
N MET A 331 8.89 8.19 17.18
CA MET A 331 9.69 9.08 16.37
C MET A 331 11.07 9.33 16.99
N LEU A 332 11.14 9.67 18.28
CA LEU A 332 12.40 9.95 18.97
C LEU A 332 13.27 8.71 19.05
N LEU A 333 12.71 7.57 19.42
CA LEU A 333 13.43 6.30 19.46
C LEU A 333 13.97 5.91 18.08
N SER A 334 13.12 6.03 17.04
CA SER A 334 13.51 5.73 15.67
C SER A 334 14.57 6.70 15.15
N TYR A 335 14.52 7.97 15.55
CA TYR A 335 15.51 8.97 15.17
C TYR A 335 16.91 8.63 15.72
N LEU A 336 16.98 8.16 16.97
CA LEU A 336 18.24 7.73 17.59
C LEU A 336 18.78 6.44 16.97
N ILE A 337 17.89 5.49 16.66
CA ILE A 337 18.25 4.17 16.14
C ILE A 337 18.47 4.19 14.61
N ALA A 338 18.00 5.22 13.89
CA ALA A 338 18.01 5.27 12.44
C ALA A 338 19.36 4.91 11.79
N PRO A 339 20.51 5.48 12.18
CA PRO A 339 21.80 5.14 11.56
C PRO A 339 22.19 3.67 11.79
N TRP A 340 21.94 3.17 12.99
CA TRP A 340 22.23 1.79 13.32
C TRP A 340 21.30 0.82 12.55
N ALA A 341 20.02 1.16 12.42
CA ALA A 341 19.07 0.36 11.68
C ALA A 341 19.42 0.29 10.17
N ILE A 342 19.75 1.42 9.55
CA ILE A 342 20.19 1.44 8.15
C ILE A 342 21.48 0.67 7.97
N ARG A 343 22.45 0.84 8.87
CA ARG A 343 23.72 0.11 8.87
C ARG A 343 23.49 -1.40 8.90
N VAL A 344 22.72 -1.89 9.87
CA VAL A 344 22.46 -3.32 10.04
C VAL A 344 21.69 -3.90 8.86
N LEU A 345 20.76 -3.13 8.26
CA LEU A 345 19.94 -3.60 7.17
C LEU A 345 20.70 -3.57 5.82
N PHE A 346 21.44 -2.50 5.52
CA PHE A 346 21.88 -2.24 4.16
C PHE A 346 23.40 -2.12 3.99
N GLU A 347 24.21 -1.76 5.01
CA GLU A 347 25.65 -1.52 4.88
C GLU A 347 26.42 -2.81 4.60
N ARG A 348 26.35 -3.24 3.33
CA ARG A 348 27.02 -4.45 2.81
C ARG A 348 27.26 -4.33 1.31
N GLY A 349 28.36 -4.88 0.83
CA GLY A 349 28.70 -4.92 -0.59
C GLY A 349 28.88 -3.53 -1.20
N GLN A 350 28.05 -3.16 -2.15
CA GLN A 350 28.09 -1.86 -2.81
C GLN A 350 27.47 -0.70 -2.03
N PHE A 351 26.73 -1.01 -0.95
CA PHE A 351 26.14 0.01 -0.07
C PHE A 351 27.14 0.31 1.07
N ASP A 352 27.77 1.44 1.01
CA ASP A 352 28.85 1.83 1.90
C ASP A 352 28.39 2.69 3.11
N ALA A 353 29.35 3.12 3.94
CA ALA A 353 29.08 3.96 5.11
C ALA A 353 28.58 5.37 4.73
N ALA A 354 28.99 5.89 3.56
CA ALA A 354 28.50 7.19 3.07
C ALA A 354 27.03 7.08 2.66
N ASP A 355 26.65 5.99 2.02
CA ASP A 355 25.26 5.67 1.68
C ASP A 355 24.40 5.50 2.93
N THR A 356 24.96 4.81 3.97
CA THR A 356 24.32 4.69 5.28
C THR A 356 24.01 6.06 5.89
N ALA A 357 24.97 6.99 5.84
CA ALA A 357 24.76 8.33 6.38
C ALA A 357 23.66 9.09 5.61
N ARG A 358 23.70 9.06 4.26
CA ARG A 358 22.70 9.73 3.39
C ARG A 358 21.30 9.18 3.60
N VAL A 359 21.14 7.85 3.56
CA VAL A 359 19.82 7.21 3.72
C VAL A 359 19.28 7.39 5.14
N SER A 360 20.15 7.35 6.17
CA SER A 360 19.76 7.61 7.55
C SER A 360 19.27 9.04 7.75
N GLU A 361 19.87 9.99 7.05
CA GLU A 361 19.43 11.38 7.08
C GLU A 361 18.05 11.52 6.45
N VAL A 362 17.82 10.98 5.26
CA VAL A 362 16.50 10.96 4.62
C VAL A 362 15.45 10.32 5.52
N LEU A 363 15.77 9.18 6.16
CA LEU A 363 14.89 8.53 7.11
C LEU A 363 14.53 9.45 8.27
N ARG A 364 15.53 10.13 8.88
CA ARG A 364 15.32 11.07 9.98
C ARG A 364 14.38 12.20 9.62
N TYR A 365 14.49 12.76 8.41
CA TYR A 365 13.55 13.77 7.91
C TYR A 365 12.15 13.21 7.62
N GLY A 366 12.01 11.92 7.37
CA GLY A 366 10.72 11.26 7.21
C GLY A 366 10.00 10.92 8.52
N LEU A 367 10.75 10.72 9.64
CA LEU A 367 10.16 10.31 10.92
C LEU A 367 9.13 11.29 11.53
N PRO A 368 9.24 12.64 11.37
CA PRO A 368 8.27 13.57 11.93
C PRO A 368 6.82 13.38 11.50
N GLN A 369 6.57 12.60 10.45
CA GLN A 369 5.21 12.23 10.05
C GLN A 369 4.52 11.26 11.03
N LEU A 370 5.28 10.48 11.85
CA LEU A 370 4.75 9.40 12.69
C LEU A 370 3.66 9.84 13.69
N PRO A 371 3.82 10.93 14.46
CA PRO A 371 2.79 11.37 15.40
C PRO A 371 1.47 11.70 14.71
N PHE A 372 1.54 12.39 13.57
CA PHE A 372 0.37 12.76 12.79
C PHE A 372 -0.30 11.55 12.15
N TYR A 373 0.49 10.63 11.60
CA TYR A 373 -0.01 9.39 11.02
C TYR A 373 -0.78 8.54 12.05
N PHE A 374 -0.22 8.33 13.24
CA PHE A 374 -0.84 7.53 14.30
C PHE A 374 -2.15 8.16 14.78
N SER A 375 -2.16 9.47 14.97
CA SER A 375 -3.36 10.21 15.33
C SER A 375 -4.43 10.14 14.23
N ALA A 376 -4.04 10.37 12.97
CA ALA A 376 -4.94 10.33 11.82
C ALA A 376 -5.59 8.95 11.65
N MET A 377 -4.85 7.84 11.88
CA MET A 377 -5.41 6.50 11.77
C MET A 377 -6.59 6.25 12.70
N VAL A 378 -6.54 6.74 13.93
CA VAL A 378 -7.64 6.63 14.90
C VAL A 378 -8.86 7.39 14.38
N LEU A 379 -8.65 8.63 13.92
CA LEU A 379 -9.72 9.49 13.42
C LEU A 379 -10.35 8.97 12.11
N VAL A 380 -9.54 8.38 11.23
CA VAL A 380 -10.01 7.69 10.02
C VAL A 380 -10.85 6.47 10.37
N SER A 381 -10.40 5.65 11.33
CA SER A 381 -11.17 4.48 11.82
C SER A 381 -12.51 4.90 12.39
N TYR A 382 -12.55 6.00 13.16
CA TYR A 382 -13.79 6.59 13.66
C TYR A 382 -14.69 7.11 12.53
N ALA A 383 -14.14 7.82 11.53
CA ALA A 383 -14.90 8.32 10.39
C ALA A 383 -15.52 7.18 9.57
N LEU A 384 -14.79 6.07 9.38
CA LEU A 384 -15.28 4.85 8.73
C LEU A 384 -16.40 4.18 9.50
N SER A 385 -16.29 4.06 10.82
CA SER A 385 -17.36 3.49 11.66
C SER A 385 -18.67 4.29 11.57
N GLN A 386 -18.55 5.61 11.33
CA GLN A 386 -19.68 6.51 11.10
C GLN A 386 -20.16 6.54 9.62
N ARG A 387 -19.68 5.64 8.74
CA ARG A 387 -19.99 5.58 7.31
C ARG A 387 -19.74 6.89 6.54
N ARG A 388 -18.77 7.72 6.99
CA ARG A 388 -18.46 9.03 6.39
C ARG A 388 -17.41 8.92 5.29
N HIS A 389 -17.70 8.17 4.25
CA HIS A 389 -16.75 7.92 3.15
C HIS A 389 -16.29 9.20 2.42
N GLY A 390 -17.13 10.23 2.35
CA GLY A 390 -16.76 11.51 1.75
C GLY A 390 -15.58 12.22 2.43
N LEU A 391 -15.37 12.01 3.74
CA LEU A 391 -14.22 12.59 4.44
C LEU A 391 -12.90 11.95 3.97
N ILE A 392 -12.92 10.68 3.60
CA ILE A 392 -11.74 9.98 3.10
C ILE A 392 -11.35 10.50 1.73
N PHE A 393 -12.32 10.76 0.86
CA PHE A 393 -12.06 11.39 -0.43
C PHE A 393 -11.38 12.76 -0.27
N TRP A 394 -11.94 13.64 0.58
CA TRP A 394 -11.36 14.95 0.84
C TRP A 394 -9.98 14.89 1.49
N SER A 395 -9.74 13.90 2.36
CA SER A 395 -8.41 13.65 2.93
C SER A 395 -7.39 13.28 1.83
N GLY A 396 -7.80 12.53 0.80
CA GLY A 396 -6.98 12.25 -0.37
C GLY A 396 -6.63 13.52 -1.16
N VAL A 397 -7.61 14.39 -1.40
CA VAL A 397 -7.41 15.69 -2.08
C VAL A 397 -6.44 16.59 -1.30
N ILE A 398 -6.67 16.73 0.01
CA ILE A 398 -5.82 17.52 0.91
C ILE A 398 -4.40 16.93 0.96
N GLY A 399 -4.29 15.60 1.04
CA GLY A 399 -3.01 14.90 1.03
C GLY A 399 -2.22 15.15 -0.25
N CYS A 400 -2.87 15.03 -1.41
CA CYS A 400 -2.25 15.28 -2.71
C CYS A 400 -1.80 16.75 -2.85
N GLY A 401 -2.69 17.70 -2.53
CA GLY A 401 -2.35 19.14 -2.54
C GLY A 401 -1.22 19.49 -1.56
N GLY A 402 -1.30 18.96 -0.33
CA GLY A 402 -0.25 19.12 0.68
C GLY A 402 1.10 18.54 0.25
N LYS A 403 1.09 17.44 -0.52
CA LYS A 403 2.31 16.84 -1.05
C LYS A 403 2.95 17.69 -2.12
N VAL A 404 2.16 18.21 -3.07
CA VAL A 404 2.65 19.14 -4.11
C VAL A 404 3.24 20.38 -3.48
N ILE A 405 2.49 21.04 -2.60
CA ILE A 405 2.94 22.27 -1.93
C ILE A 405 4.17 21.99 -1.05
N GLY A 406 4.15 20.90 -0.28
CA GLY A 406 5.28 20.50 0.56
C GLY A 406 6.55 20.28 -0.25
N ASN A 407 6.46 19.54 -1.36
CA ASN A 407 7.61 19.31 -2.24
C ASN A 407 8.10 20.61 -2.89
N LEU A 408 7.22 21.46 -3.41
CA LEU A 408 7.59 22.73 -4.02
C LEU A 408 8.34 23.67 -3.05
N LEU A 409 7.98 23.66 -1.77
CA LEU A 409 8.59 24.52 -0.75
C LEU A 409 9.87 23.93 -0.15
N LEU A 410 9.90 22.61 0.07
CA LEU A 410 10.96 21.96 0.84
C LEU A 410 12.07 21.39 -0.05
N VAL A 411 11.75 20.87 -1.24
CA VAL A 411 12.74 20.24 -2.12
C VAL A 411 13.83 21.22 -2.59
N PRO A 412 13.54 22.48 -2.97
CA PRO A 412 14.58 23.39 -3.39
C PRO A 412 15.62 23.73 -2.29
N ARG A 413 15.26 23.56 -1.01
CA ARG A 413 16.12 23.86 0.14
C ARG A 413 16.81 22.64 0.73
N LEU A 414 16.12 21.49 0.72
CA LEU A 414 16.52 20.27 1.44
C LEU A 414 16.78 19.07 0.51
N GLY A 415 16.60 19.22 -0.80
CA GLY A 415 16.76 18.11 -1.74
C GLY A 415 15.86 16.90 -1.39
N VAL A 416 16.43 15.70 -1.38
CA VAL A 416 15.71 14.44 -1.06
C VAL A 416 15.11 14.47 0.35
N ASN A 417 15.79 15.11 1.31
CA ASN A 417 15.29 15.28 2.68
C ASN A 417 13.98 16.07 2.71
N GLY A 418 13.84 17.05 1.79
CA GLY A 418 12.61 17.82 1.63
C GLY A 418 11.42 17.00 1.20
N ILE A 419 11.63 16.00 0.32
CA ILE A 419 10.58 15.05 -0.10
C ILE A 419 10.10 14.21 1.10
N ALA A 420 11.04 13.72 1.90
CA ALA A 420 10.73 12.95 3.10
C ALA A 420 9.97 13.78 4.14
N LEU A 421 10.39 15.03 4.37
CA LEU A 421 9.74 15.94 5.30
C LEU A 421 8.35 16.39 4.81
N ALA A 422 8.13 16.50 3.50
CA ALA A 422 6.81 16.83 2.94
C ALA A 422 5.73 15.84 3.33
N ALA A 423 6.07 14.60 3.64
CA ALA A 423 5.12 13.61 4.18
C ALA A 423 4.54 14.04 5.54
N MET A 424 5.33 14.72 6.39
CA MET A 424 4.83 15.32 7.64
C MET A 424 3.74 16.34 7.36
N VAL A 425 3.91 17.19 6.34
CA VAL A 425 2.89 18.18 5.95
C VAL A 425 1.59 17.49 5.55
N VAL A 426 1.67 16.43 4.75
CA VAL A 426 0.51 15.63 4.31
C VAL A 426 -0.25 15.07 5.50
N TYR A 427 0.44 14.35 6.39
CA TYR A 427 -0.22 13.72 7.53
C TYR A 427 -0.66 14.74 8.58
N GLY A 428 0.06 15.84 8.74
CA GLY A 428 -0.32 16.98 9.58
C GLY A 428 -1.62 17.64 9.12
N LEU A 429 -1.73 17.95 7.84
CA LEU A 429 -2.95 18.50 7.24
C LEU A 429 -4.13 17.51 7.36
N ASN A 430 -3.90 16.23 7.10
CA ASN A 430 -4.94 15.22 7.24
C ASN A 430 -5.41 15.05 8.69
N ALA A 431 -4.50 14.96 9.65
CA ALA A 431 -4.86 14.88 11.06
C ALA A 431 -5.66 16.13 11.50
N SER A 432 -5.20 17.32 11.11
CA SER A 432 -5.89 18.59 11.41
C SER A 432 -7.29 18.64 10.78
N PHE A 433 -7.42 18.21 9.52
CA PHE A 433 -8.71 18.15 8.82
C PHE A 433 -9.71 17.25 9.56
N PHE A 434 -9.33 16.02 9.90
CA PHE A 434 -10.20 15.11 10.65
C PHE A 434 -10.55 15.67 12.03
N TRP A 435 -9.59 16.24 12.75
CA TRP A 435 -9.82 16.89 14.04
C TRP A 435 -10.86 18.00 13.95
N LEU A 436 -10.72 18.91 13.00
CA LEU A 436 -11.62 20.06 12.83
C LEU A 436 -13.03 19.64 12.41
N VAL A 437 -13.13 18.75 11.42
CA VAL A 437 -14.45 18.35 10.87
C VAL A 437 -15.21 17.47 11.86
N LEU A 438 -14.54 16.56 12.56
CA LEU A 438 -15.20 15.69 13.52
C LEU A 438 -15.60 16.44 14.80
N ARG A 439 -14.77 17.39 15.26
CA ARG A 439 -15.09 18.26 16.40
C ARG A 439 -16.33 19.13 16.18
N ARG A 440 -16.43 19.77 15.01
CA ARG A 440 -17.56 20.69 14.70
C ARG A 440 -18.91 19.97 14.70
N ARG A 441 -18.95 18.69 14.38
CA ARG A 441 -20.20 17.92 14.26
C ARG A 441 -20.58 17.12 15.51
N SER A 442 -19.73 17.03 16.50
CA SER A 442 -20.00 16.45 17.81
C SER A 442 -20.50 17.48 18.83
N SER A 443 -20.50 18.77 18.47
CA SER A 443 -21.15 19.80 19.28
C SER A 443 -22.68 19.57 19.27
N PRO A 444 -23.36 19.45 20.45
CA PRO A 444 -24.79 19.25 20.49
C PRO A 444 -25.48 20.41 19.75
N ARG A 445 -26.35 20.08 18.77
CA ARG A 445 -27.26 21.08 18.22
C ARG A 445 -28.00 21.69 19.40
N ARG A 446 -27.85 23.01 19.65
CA ARG A 446 -28.69 23.73 20.59
C ARG A 446 -30.12 23.41 20.21
N PRO A 447 -31.01 22.97 21.18
CA PRO A 447 -32.41 22.81 20.87
C PRO A 447 -32.90 24.15 20.33
N ALA A 448 -33.67 24.09 19.25
CA ALA A 448 -34.35 25.26 18.74
C ALA A 448 -35.20 25.83 19.87
N PRO A 449 -35.23 27.16 20.11
CA PRO A 449 -36.12 27.74 21.10
C PRO A 449 -37.54 27.36 20.72
N CYS A 450 -38.25 26.72 21.66
CA CYS A 450 -39.67 26.49 21.50
C CYS A 450 -40.36 27.88 21.40
N VAL A 451 -40.92 28.14 20.22
CA VAL A 451 -41.85 29.27 19.99
C VAL A 451 -43.27 28.77 20.17
#